data_7614de7a15c0d503a0fa40d56adf7ae5
#
_entry.id   7614de7a15c0d503a0fa40d56adf7ae5
#
_cell.length_a   1.000
_cell.length_b   1.000
_cell.length_c   1.000
_cell.angle_alpha   90.00
_cell.angle_beta   90.00
_cell.angle_gamma   90.00
#
_symmetry.space_group_name_H-M   'P 1'
#
loop_
_entity.id
_entity.type
_entity.pdbx_description
1 polymer ?
#
loop_
_entity_poly.entity_id
_entity_poly.type
_entity_poly.pdbx_seq_one_letter_code
_entity_poly.pdbx_strand_id
1 'polypeptide(L)'
;MDTKNLSPLSSYQNERIFENMSDGIMTINQNGSITYMNSACEQIFGIALADLENKSFEDVFLNNKKNKAFNRLFLASLRKNVIPEKTTVKYEKNAEVQYLAVDISLIHEEETTDAEHCFPGMVVLFDDLTSKYRLKQHEHDFAYIFAGLIFCISIYLSVWSLLRFTLKLPLKTPFYTMMIEVMAFVLFLEIIFLTSLSLKEIGLIPNFSRIKKNVLETFCIALTVCALLLLSKVILTLVGIRIKKYFIGGSPEGAYSYLFTAFIQEFLARGVIQTSVKSLMRVKYQKQFGILLTSLLFALMHLPFGFIFMVGALFLSLILGYLYERQKDLWSCAFLHWSCGYLAMCLFF
;
A
#
# COMPACT_ATOMS: atom_id res chain seq x y z
N MET A 1 -46.27 36.17 -8.89
CA MET A 1 -45.14 35.22 -8.84
C MET A 1 -45.72 33.91 -8.41
N ASP A 2 -45.94 33.00 -9.37
CA ASP A 2 -46.57 31.71 -9.14
C ASP A 2 -45.60 30.80 -8.34
N THR A 3 -45.96 30.52 -7.11
CA THR A 3 -45.38 29.39 -6.35
C THR A 3 -45.88 28.10 -7.02
N LYS A 4 -45.05 27.50 -7.89
CA LYS A 4 -45.30 26.17 -8.41
C LYS A 4 -45.50 25.23 -7.22
N ASN A 5 -46.73 24.76 -7.03
CA ASN A 5 -47.02 23.61 -6.19
C ASN A 5 -46.23 22.41 -6.69
N LEU A 6 -45.10 22.13 -6.08
CA LEU A 6 -44.44 20.84 -6.21
C LEU A 6 -45.39 19.82 -5.57
N SER A 7 -46.01 18.98 -6.38
CA SER A 7 -46.83 17.86 -5.89
C SER A 7 -45.93 17.02 -4.96
N PRO A 8 -46.39 16.64 -3.75
CA PRO A 8 -45.63 15.78 -2.87
C PRO A 8 -45.31 14.49 -3.63
N LEU A 9 -44.00 14.10 -3.61
CA LEU A 9 -43.55 12.83 -4.15
C LEU A 9 -44.44 11.72 -3.57
N SER A 10 -44.89 10.77 -4.40
CA SER A 10 -45.64 9.62 -3.88
C SER A 10 -44.77 8.82 -2.91
N SER A 11 -45.40 8.15 -1.91
CA SER A 11 -44.66 7.30 -0.95
C SER A 11 -43.75 6.29 -1.64
N TYR A 12 -44.15 5.76 -2.77
CA TYR A 12 -43.39 4.86 -3.62
C TYR A 12 -42.14 5.52 -4.21
N GLN A 13 -42.21 6.81 -4.60
CA GLN A 13 -41.05 7.54 -5.10
C GLN A 13 -40.03 7.82 -4.00
N ASN A 14 -40.51 8.16 -2.78
CA ASN A 14 -39.62 8.36 -1.63
C ASN A 14 -38.89 7.09 -1.25
N GLU A 15 -39.59 5.96 -1.20
CA GLU A 15 -39.00 4.66 -0.89
C GLU A 15 -37.89 4.30 -1.93
N ARG A 16 -38.13 4.48 -3.22
CA ARG A 16 -37.14 4.26 -4.27
C ARG A 16 -35.94 5.20 -4.18
N ILE A 17 -36.13 6.43 -3.72
CA ILE A 17 -34.99 7.35 -3.50
C ILE A 17 -34.11 6.80 -2.38
N PHE A 18 -34.71 6.44 -1.23
CA PHE A 18 -33.95 5.90 -0.09
C PHE A 18 -33.24 4.59 -0.42
N GLU A 19 -33.89 3.68 -1.18
CA GLU A 19 -33.28 2.42 -1.60
C GLU A 19 -32.06 2.59 -2.54
N ASN A 20 -32.05 3.66 -3.36
CA ASN A 20 -30.95 3.91 -4.30
C ASN A 20 -29.87 4.88 -3.75
N MET A 21 -29.97 5.30 -2.49
CA MET A 21 -28.91 6.09 -1.87
C MET A 21 -27.68 5.23 -1.59
N SER A 22 -26.49 5.83 -1.79
CA SER A 22 -25.20 5.20 -1.47
C SER A 22 -24.96 5.12 0.03
N ASP A 23 -25.56 6.02 0.78
CA ASP A 23 -25.48 6.06 2.24
C ASP A 23 -26.47 5.07 2.85
N GLY A 24 -26.04 4.35 3.88
CA GLY A 24 -26.91 3.47 4.63
C GLY A 24 -27.94 4.27 5.44
N ILE A 25 -29.22 3.94 5.34
CA ILE A 25 -30.30 4.54 6.11
C ILE A 25 -30.90 3.48 7.00
N MET A 26 -31.04 3.79 8.27
CA MET A 26 -31.71 2.93 9.27
C MET A 26 -32.69 3.77 10.09
N THR A 27 -33.88 3.24 10.33
CA THR A 27 -34.82 3.84 11.27
C THR A 27 -35.05 2.93 12.46
N ILE A 28 -35.14 3.53 13.64
CA ILE A 28 -35.35 2.83 14.91
C ILE A 28 -36.57 3.52 15.57
N ASN A 29 -37.59 2.72 15.94
CA ASN A 29 -38.77 3.21 16.56
C ASN A 29 -38.59 3.50 18.07
N GLN A 30 -39.66 3.99 18.71
CA GLN A 30 -39.71 4.31 20.15
C GLN A 30 -39.35 3.11 21.06
N ASN A 31 -39.59 1.89 20.61
CA ASN A 31 -39.28 0.66 21.35
C ASN A 31 -37.83 0.16 21.13
N GLY A 32 -37.02 0.90 20.38
CA GLY A 32 -35.66 0.49 20.03
C GLY A 32 -35.56 -0.60 18.94
N SER A 33 -36.69 -0.92 18.28
CA SER A 33 -36.70 -1.90 17.19
C SER A 33 -36.39 -1.22 15.86
N ILE A 34 -35.60 -1.91 15.00
CA ILE A 34 -35.27 -1.44 13.67
C ILE A 34 -36.47 -1.64 12.76
N THR A 35 -36.98 -0.55 12.18
CA THR A 35 -38.18 -0.57 11.33
C THR A 35 -37.90 -0.46 9.85
N TYR A 36 -36.73 0.06 9.48
CA TYR A 36 -36.31 0.18 8.08
C TYR A 36 -34.80 0.16 7.97
N MET A 37 -34.29 -0.48 6.91
CA MET A 37 -32.94 -0.41 6.43
C MET A 37 -32.96 -0.43 4.89
N ASN A 38 -32.26 0.53 4.27
CA ASN A 38 -32.07 0.48 2.82
C ASN A 38 -30.98 -0.53 2.43
N SER A 39 -30.91 -0.86 1.15
CA SER A 39 -29.96 -1.84 0.61
C SER A 39 -28.47 -1.50 0.91
N ALA A 40 -28.12 -0.21 0.95
CA ALA A 40 -26.78 0.23 1.33
C ALA A 40 -26.47 -0.10 2.80
N CYS A 41 -27.43 0.13 3.70
CA CYS A 41 -27.28 -0.20 5.13
C CYS A 41 -27.13 -1.71 5.35
N GLU A 42 -27.91 -2.53 4.65
CA GLU A 42 -27.78 -3.99 4.69
C GLU A 42 -26.40 -4.46 4.23
N GLN A 43 -25.84 -3.86 3.17
CA GLN A 43 -24.49 -4.16 2.68
C GLN A 43 -23.41 -3.77 3.70
N ILE A 44 -23.50 -2.57 4.28
CA ILE A 44 -22.54 -2.08 5.29
C ILE A 44 -22.47 -3.08 6.46
N PHE A 45 -23.61 -3.47 7.01
CA PHE A 45 -23.64 -4.36 8.17
C PHE A 45 -23.63 -5.85 7.81
N GLY A 46 -24.01 -6.21 6.57
CA GLY A 46 -24.13 -7.60 6.11
C GLY A 46 -25.25 -8.37 6.80
N ILE A 47 -26.32 -7.67 7.16
CA ILE A 47 -27.51 -8.20 7.82
C ILE A 47 -28.72 -7.70 7.04
N ALA A 48 -29.61 -8.59 6.62
CA ALA A 48 -30.85 -8.20 5.98
C ALA A 48 -31.89 -7.75 7.02
N LEU A 49 -32.72 -6.78 6.67
CA LEU A 49 -33.81 -6.32 7.55
C LEU A 49 -34.73 -7.49 7.97
N ALA A 50 -35.00 -8.42 7.09
CA ALA A 50 -35.81 -9.60 7.37
C ALA A 50 -35.26 -10.48 8.50
N ASP A 51 -33.92 -10.50 8.71
CA ASP A 51 -33.27 -11.27 9.79
C ASP A 51 -33.37 -10.57 11.16
N LEU A 52 -33.91 -9.35 11.17
CA LEU A 52 -34.04 -8.50 12.37
C LEU A 52 -35.40 -8.47 12.97
N GLU A 53 -36.39 -9.21 12.42
CA GLU A 53 -37.75 -9.31 12.98
C GLU A 53 -37.68 -9.67 14.46
N ASN A 54 -38.38 -8.87 15.29
CA ASN A 54 -38.47 -9.01 16.76
C ASN A 54 -37.12 -8.84 17.52
N LYS A 55 -36.08 -8.27 16.91
CA LYS A 55 -34.84 -7.93 17.59
C LYS A 55 -34.70 -6.43 17.80
N SER A 56 -34.22 -6.05 18.98
CA SER A 56 -33.88 -4.64 19.24
C SER A 56 -32.55 -4.27 18.63
N PHE A 57 -32.34 -2.99 18.33
CA PHE A 57 -31.03 -2.49 17.91
C PHE A 57 -29.92 -2.83 18.93
N GLU A 58 -30.27 -2.78 20.23
CA GLU A 58 -29.33 -3.08 21.31
C GLU A 58 -28.87 -4.53 21.25
N ASP A 59 -29.78 -5.48 21.00
CA ASP A 59 -29.43 -6.91 20.90
C ASP A 59 -28.52 -7.23 19.72
N VAL A 60 -28.72 -6.58 18.59
CA VAL A 60 -28.01 -6.86 17.35
C VAL A 60 -26.64 -6.19 17.33
N PHE A 61 -26.57 -4.92 17.71
CA PHE A 61 -25.39 -4.10 17.47
C PHE A 61 -24.56 -3.80 18.73
N LEU A 62 -25.20 -3.62 19.91
CA LEU A 62 -24.51 -3.12 21.10
C LEU A 62 -23.84 -4.20 21.95
N ASN A 63 -24.10 -5.48 21.69
CA ASN A 63 -23.48 -6.60 22.41
C ASN A 63 -22.02 -6.87 22.01
N ASN A 64 -21.55 -6.32 20.89
CA ASN A 64 -20.17 -6.49 20.45
C ASN A 64 -19.20 -5.57 21.19
N LYS A 65 -18.44 -6.12 22.15
CA LYS A 65 -17.47 -5.38 22.97
C LYS A 65 -16.32 -4.75 22.16
N LYS A 66 -16.08 -5.18 20.93
CA LYS A 66 -15.04 -4.62 20.06
C LYS A 66 -15.43 -3.24 19.51
N ASN A 67 -16.73 -2.99 19.32
CA ASN A 67 -17.29 -1.76 18.77
C ASN A 67 -17.60 -0.69 19.82
N LYS A 68 -16.72 -0.49 20.81
CA LYS A 68 -16.95 0.39 21.96
C LYS A 68 -17.32 1.83 21.58
N ALA A 69 -16.69 2.41 20.57
CA ALA A 69 -16.96 3.79 20.13
C ALA A 69 -18.35 3.90 19.51
N PHE A 70 -18.69 2.95 18.63
CA PHE A 70 -20.01 2.81 18.02
C PHE A 70 -21.09 2.63 19.11
N ASN A 71 -20.90 1.66 20.01
CA ASN A 71 -21.84 1.38 21.10
C ASN A 71 -22.07 2.59 21.98
N ARG A 72 -21.03 3.34 22.34
CA ARG A 72 -21.14 4.55 23.17
C ARG A 72 -21.98 5.64 22.50
N LEU A 73 -21.80 5.83 21.17
CA LEU A 73 -22.54 6.80 20.38
C LEU A 73 -24.04 6.51 20.46
N PHE A 74 -24.44 5.27 20.18
CA PHE A 74 -25.85 4.87 20.19
C PHE A 74 -26.47 4.82 21.58
N LEU A 75 -25.73 4.33 22.58
CA LEU A 75 -26.23 4.34 23.97
C LEU A 75 -26.50 5.76 24.50
N ALA A 76 -25.73 6.76 24.07
CA ALA A 76 -25.97 8.15 24.43
C ALA A 76 -27.28 8.66 23.82
N SER A 77 -27.55 8.33 22.55
CA SER A 77 -28.78 8.74 21.85
C SER A 77 -30.02 8.01 22.37
N LEU A 78 -29.94 6.68 22.53
CA LEU A 78 -31.06 5.84 22.96
C LEU A 78 -31.47 6.09 24.42
N ARG A 79 -30.50 6.34 25.32
CA ARG A 79 -30.78 6.42 26.77
C ARG A 79 -30.88 7.86 27.30
N LYS A 80 -30.26 8.82 26.62
CA LYS A 80 -30.11 10.19 27.11
C LYS A 80 -30.77 11.24 26.21
N ASN A 81 -31.35 10.82 25.08
CA ASN A 81 -31.90 11.71 24.04
C ASN A 81 -30.90 12.78 23.59
N VAL A 82 -29.59 12.44 23.61
CA VAL A 82 -28.53 13.34 23.17
C VAL A 82 -28.24 13.04 21.71
N ILE A 83 -28.38 14.05 20.84
CA ILE A 83 -28.01 13.96 19.45
C ILE A 83 -26.50 14.24 19.38
N PRO A 84 -25.67 13.26 19.06
CA PRO A 84 -24.23 13.51 18.86
C PRO A 84 -24.03 14.23 17.54
N GLU A 85 -23.01 15.08 17.47
CA GLU A 85 -22.55 15.60 16.18
C GLU A 85 -22.11 14.44 15.25
N LYS A 86 -22.26 14.63 13.93
CA LYS A 86 -21.81 13.67 12.92
C LYS A 86 -20.38 13.22 13.23
N THR A 87 -20.21 11.96 13.55
CA THR A 87 -18.94 11.42 14.08
C THR A 87 -18.51 10.19 13.29
N THR A 88 -17.22 10.10 12.99
CA THR A 88 -16.66 8.90 12.37
C THR A 88 -16.19 7.91 13.43
N VAL A 89 -16.68 6.68 13.35
CA VAL A 89 -16.36 5.59 14.28
C VAL A 89 -15.77 4.39 13.56
N LYS A 90 -14.91 3.66 14.26
CA LYS A 90 -14.45 2.34 13.80
C LYS A 90 -15.51 1.30 14.15
N TYR A 91 -15.87 0.49 13.17
CA TYR A 91 -16.77 -0.64 13.30
C TYR A 91 -16.09 -1.91 12.81
N GLU A 92 -16.00 -2.94 13.65
CA GLU A 92 -15.43 -4.24 13.30
C GLU A 92 -16.53 -5.22 12.90
N LYS A 93 -16.47 -5.69 11.64
CA LYS A 93 -17.34 -6.72 11.07
C LYS A 93 -16.46 -7.86 10.56
N ASN A 94 -16.69 -9.09 11.06
CA ASN A 94 -15.97 -10.29 10.60
C ASN A 94 -14.44 -10.15 10.58
N ALA A 95 -13.87 -9.52 11.61
CA ALA A 95 -12.45 -9.19 11.75
C ALA A 95 -11.94 -8.14 10.72
N GLU A 96 -12.81 -7.51 9.95
CA GLU A 96 -12.48 -6.36 9.11
C GLU A 96 -12.91 -5.06 9.80
N VAL A 97 -12.06 -4.05 9.75
CA VAL A 97 -12.34 -2.71 10.29
C VAL A 97 -12.91 -1.83 9.19
N GLN A 98 -14.09 -1.29 9.45
CA GLN A 98 -14.76 -0.26 8.66
C GLN A 98 -14.70 1.09 9.38
N TYR A 99 -14.74 2.18 8.64
CA TYR A 99 -14.82 3.54 9.15
C TYR A 99 -16.17 4.14 8.72
N LEU A 100 -17.09 4.26 9.65
CA LEU A 100 -18.43 4.74 9.38
C LEU A 100 -18.61 6.15 9.92
N ALA A 101 -18.98 7.11 9.06
CA ALA A 101 -19.51 8.37 9.53
C ALA A 101 -20.97 8.15 9.88
N VAL A 102 -21.33 8.42 11.12
CA VAL A 102 -22.68 8.22 11.68
C VAL A 102 -23.31 9.57 11.97
N ASP A 103 -24.48 9.78 11.44
CA ASP A 103 -25.30 10.96 11.67
C ASP A 103 -26.67 10.51 12.20
N ILE A 104 -27.06 11.00 13.38
CA ILE A 104 -28.27 10.59 14.09
C ILE A 104 -29.21 11.76 14.19
N SER A 105 -30.48 11.56 13.79
CA SER A 105 -31.56 12.52 13.92
C SER A 105 -32.71 11.87 14.65
N LEU A 106 -33.31 12.57 15.63
CA LEU A 106 -34.49 12.10 16.32
C LEU A 106 -35.74 12.40 15.50
N ILE A 107 -36.71 11.46 15.50
CA ILE A 107 -38.02 11.62 14.86
C ILE A 107 -38.97 12.15 15.93
N HIS A 108 -39.35 13.40 15.81
CA HIS A 108 -40.42 13.96 16.67
C HIS A 108 -41.78 13.73 15.99
N GLU A 109 -42.63 12.94 16.58
CA GLU A 109 -44.06 12.92 16.17
C GLU A 109 -44.71 14.18 16.69
N GLU A 110 -45.45 14.91 15.81
CA GLU A 110 -46.24 16.05 16.18
C GLU A 110 -47.41 15.56 17.10
N GLU A 111 -47.50 16.16 18.28
CA GLU A 111 -48.61 16.08 19.23
C GLU A 111 -48.89 14.77 19.98
N THR A 112 -48.13 14.51 21.06
CA THR A 112 -48.71 13.92 22.27
C THR A 112 -48.21 14.65 23.52
N THR A 113 -49.17 15.23 24.28
CA THR A 113 -48.95 16.14 25.41
C THR A 113 -48.37 15.52 26.69
N ASP A 114 -47.98 14.22 26.67
CA ASP A 114 -47.56 13.50 27.88
C ASP A 114 -46.15 12.82 27.77
N ALA A 115 -45.25 13.28 26.88
CA ALA A 115 -44.04 12.57 26.54
C ALA A 115 -42.73 13.19 27.11
N GLU A 116 -42.69 13.56 28.39
CA GLU A 116 -41.44 14.09 28.98
C GLU A 116 -40.29 13.06 29.11
N HIS A 117 -40.51 11.75 28.90
CA HIS A 117 -39.49 10.71 29.08
C HIS A 117 -39.50 9.57 28.05
N CYS A 118 -40.20 9.70 26.93
CA CYS A 118 -40.21 8.64 25.92
C CYS A 118 -39.17 8.91 24.80
N PHE A 119 -38.38 7.89 24.40
CA PHE A 119 -37.52 7.96 23.26
C PHE A 119 -38.33 8.14 21.96
N PRO A 120 -38.12 9.22 21.20
CA PRO A 120 -39.04 9.58 20.11
C PRO A 120 -38.85 8.78 18.82
N GLY A 121 -37.88 7.84 18.79
CA GLY A 121 -37.41 7.20 17.57
C GLY A 121 -36.26 7.97 16.94
N MET A 122 -35.52 7.31 16.02
CA MET A 122 -34.40 7.94 15.33
C MET A 122 -34.25 7.49 13.89
N VAL A 123 -33.70 8.38 13.05
CA VAL A 123 -33.12 8.07 11.73
C VAL A 123 -31.62 8.14 11.86
N VAL A 124 -30.94 7.15 11.34
CA VAL A 124 -29.46 7.07 11.33
C VAL A 124 -28.97 6.96 9.90
N LEU A 125 -28.03 7.82 9.53
CA LEU A 125 -27.31 7.78 8.27
C LEU A 125 -25.92 7.23 8.51
N PHE A 126 -25.50 6.29 7.66
CA PHE A 126 -24.18 5.67 7.66
C PHE A 126 -23.51 5.92 6.34
N ASP A 127 -22.40 6.65 6.35
CA ASP A 127 -21.52 6.83 5.19
C ASP A 127 -20.27 5.97 5.40
N ASP A 128 -20.03 4.99 4.51
CA ASP A 128 -18.87 4.12 4.57
C ASP A 128 -17.62 4.81 3.98
N LEU A 129 -16.86 5.41 4.86
CA LEU A 129 -15.61 6.10 4.55
C LEU A 129 -14.39 5.16 4.51
N THR A 130 -14.57 3.84 4.58
CA THR A 130 -13.46 2.86 4.70
C THR A 130 -12.46 2.99 3.57
N SER A 131 -12.91 3.09 2.33
CA SER A 131 -12.06 3.25 1.16
C SER A 131 -11.24 4.54 1.21
N LYS A 132 -11.86 5.65 1.62
CA LYS A 132 -11.22 6.97 1.77
C LYS A 132 -10.17 6.97 2.88
N TYR A 133 -10.49 6.36 4.03
CA TYR A 133 -9.55 6.24 5.16
C TYR A 133 -8.37 5.33 4.82
N ARG A 134 -8.62 4.17 4.21
CA ARG A 134 -7.55 3.26 3.74
C ARG A 134 -6.62 3.96 2.76
N LEU A 135 -7.19 4.70 1.82
CA LEU A 135 -6.42 5.44 0.84
C LEU A 135 -5.53 6.51 1.48
N LYS A 136 -6.10 7.31 2.41
CA LYS A 136 -5.34 8.33 3.16
C LYS A 136 -4.24 7.70 4.02
N GLN A 137 -4.52 6.55 4.64
CA GLN A 137 -3.53 5.81 5.41
C GLN A 137 -2.37 5.33 4.53
N HIS A 138 -2.66 4.77 3.36
CA HIS A 138 -1.62 4.37 2.41
C HIS A 138 -0.76 5.54 1.93
N GLU A 139 -1.37 6.70 1.65
CA GLU A 139 -0.59 7.91 1.29
C GLU A 139 0.37 8.32 2.40
N HIS A 140 -0.11 8.30 3.62
CA HIS A 140 0.67 8.64 4.80
C HIS A 140 1.83 7.64 5.00
N ASP A 141 1.55 6.33 4.89
CA ASP A 141 2.56 5.28 5.03
C ASP A 141 3.68 5.44 3.99
N PHE A 142 3.34 5.68 2.73
CA PHE A 142 4.35 5.90 1.69
C PHE A 142 5.10 7.23 1.84
N ALA A 143 4.46 8.27 2.38
CA ALA A 143 5.15 9.52 2.69
C ALA A 143 6.20 9.34 3.81
N TYR A 144 5.90 8.55 4.84
CA TYR A 144 6.86 8.18 5.87
C TYR A 144 8.05 7.43 5.30
N ILE A 145 7.81 6.37 4.55
CA ILE A 145 8.88 5.59 3.91
C ILE A 145 9.78 6.47 3.04
N PHE A 146 9.18 7.39 2.29
CA PHE A 146 9.95 8.31 1.44
C PHE A 146 10.77 9.29 2.28
N ALA A 147 10.22 9.81 3.38
CA ALA A 147 10.96 10.65 4.33
C ALA A 147 12.11 9.89 4.98
N GLY A 148 11.89 8.66 5.43
CA GLY A 148 12.93 7.77 5.96
C GLY A 148 14.05 7.50 4.94
N LEU A 149 13.68 7.26 3.68
CA LEU A 149 14.65 7.09 2.60
C LEU A 149 15.53 8.34 2.42
N ILE A 150 14.92 9.53 2.36
CA ILE A 150 15.67 10.79 2.25
C ILE A 150 16.60 10.97 3.45
N PHE A 151 16.12 10.68 4.66
CA PHE A 151 16.90 10.75 5.88
C PHE A 151 18.11 9.80 5.84
N CYS A 152 17.89 8.53 5.48
CA CYS A 152 18.96 7.53 5.33
C CYS A 152 20.00 7.94 4.29
N ILE A 153 19.57 8.42 3.11
CA ILE A 153 20.49 8.90 2.06
C ILE A 153 21.29 10.11 2.55
N SER A 154 20.65 11.04 3.26
CA SER A 154 21.31 12.24 3.78
C SER A 154 22.39 11.87 4.81
N ILE A 155 22.11 10.94 5.73
CA ILE A 155 23.10 10.43 6.69
C ILE A 155 24.24 9.71 5.94
N TYR A 156 23.89 8.83 5.01
CA TYR A 156 24.90 8.11 4.21
C TYR A 156 25.86 9.08 3.53
N LEU A 157 25.35 10.08 2.81
CA LEU A 157 26.20 11.05 2.08
C LEU A 157 27.02 11.90 3.05
N SER A 158 26.46 12.29 4.20
CA SER A 158 27.18 13.08 5.22
C SER A 158 28.33 12.29 5.84
N VAL A 159 28.06 11.04 6.24
CA VAL A 159 29.09 10.14 6.80
C VAL A 159 30.17 9.84 5.75
N TRP A 160 29.76 9.50 4.53
CA TRP A 160 30.68 9.27 3.43
C TRP A 160 31.58 10.49 3.16
N SER A 161 31.00 11.69 3.09
CA SER A 161 31.72 12.93 2.86
C SER A 161 32.73 13.20 3.99
N LEU A 162 32.31 13.05 5.25
CA LEU A 162 33.17 13.22 6.42
C LEU A 162 34.37 12.27 6.36
N LEU A 163 34.11 10.98 6.15
CA LEU A 163 35.17 9.96 6.13
C LEU A 163 36.12 10.15 4.95
N ARG A 164 35.59 10.45 3.75
CA ARG A 164 36.37 10.51 2.51
C ARG A 164 37.15 11.81 2.38
N PHE A 165 36.53 12.96 2.62
CA PHE A 165 37.11 14.27 2.35
C PHE A 165 37.74 14.92 3.56
N THR A 166 37.15 14.80 4.75
CA THR A 166 37.66 15.40 5.98
C THR A 166 38.71 14.53 6.65
N LEU A 167 38.38 13.25 6.90
CA LEU A 167 39.28 12.30 7.56
C LEU A 167 40.21 11.59 6.59
N LYS A 168 40.00 11.73 5.27
CA LYS A 168 40.85 11.16 4.18
C LYS A 168 41.04 9.66 4.31
N LEU A 169 40.08 8.92 4.85
CA LEU A 169 40.17 7.47 5.01
C LEU A 169 40.02 6.74 3.67
N PRO A 170 40.81 5.70 3.39
CA PRO A 170 40.65 4.86 2.21
C PRO A 170 39.45 3.94 2.38
N LEU A 171 38.26 4.36 1.85
CA LEU A 171 37.04 3.57 1.92
C LEU A 171 37.09 2.42 0.90
N LYS A 172 36.94 1.18 1.40
CA LYS A 172 36.89 -0.05 0.58
C LYS A 172 35.45 -0.41 0.24
N THR A 173 35.26 -1.25 -0.79
CA THR A 173 33.93 -1.75 -1.22
C THR A 173 33.06 -2.28 -0.08
N PRO A 174 33.56 -3.06 0.92
CA PRO A 174 32.73 -3.53 2.04
C PRO A 174 32.09 -2.42 2.87
N PHE A 175 32.70 -1.24 2.94
CA PHE A 175 32.11 -0.09 3.64
C PHE A 175 30.79 0.36 2.97
N TYR A 176 30.81 0.49 1.64
CA TYR A 176 29.61 0.90 0.88
C TYR A 176 28.49 -0.12 1.00
N THR A 177 28.84 -1.41 0.92
CA THR A 177 27.88 -2.52 1.07
C THR A 177 27.25 -2.49 2.46
N MET A 178 28.04 -2.37 3.51
CA MET A 178 27.56 -2.27 4.90
C MET A 178 26.62 -1.08 5.10
N MET A 179 26.94 0.10 4.54
CA MET A 179 26.09 1.27 4.67
C MET A 179 24.71 1.08 3.98
N ILE A 180 24.69 0.42 2.82
CA ILE A 180 23.44 0.08 2.11
C ILE A 180 22.63 -0.93 2.94
N GLU A 181 23.27 -1.93 3.54
CA GLU A 181 22.62 -2.92 4.39
C GLU A 181 22.01 -2.30 5.65
N VAL A 182 22.73 -1.40 6.31
CA VAL A 182 22.22 -0.64 7.47
C VAL A 182 21.02 0.21 7.06
N MET A 183 21.11 0.94 5.94
CA MET A 183 20.00 1.75 5.43
C MET A 183 18.77 0.89 5.13
N ALA A 184 18.94 -0.26 4.49
CA ALA A 184 17.85 -1.18 4.20
C ALA A 184 17.22 -1.75 5.48
N PHE A 185 18.03 -2.06 6.48
CA PHE A 185 17.55 -2.54 7.77
C PHE A 185 16.72 -1.47 8.51
N VAL A 186 17.19 -0.22 8.53
CA VAL A 186 16.44 0.90 9.13
C VAL A 186 15.09 1.08 8.43
N LEU A 187 15.06 1.10 7.09
CA LEU A 187 13.81 1.22 6.32
C LEU A 187 12.89 0.00 6.50
N PHE A 188 13.45 -1.19 6.67
CA PHE A 188 12.66 -2.38 6.98
C PHE A 188 11.98 -2.27 8.36
N LEU A 189 12.69 -1.78 9.38
CA LEU A 189 12.10 -1.51 10.69
C LEU A 189 11.03 -0.43 10.62
N GLU A 190 11.25 0.63 9.85
CA GLU A 190 10.27 1.69 9.62
C GLU A 190 8.97 1.13 9.01
N ILE A 191 9.07 0.28 7.99
CA ILE A 191 7.90 -0.36 7.38
C ILE A 191 7.12 -1.18 8.41
N ILE A 192 7.81 -1.99 9.22
CA ILE A 192 7.15 -2.88 10.20
C ILE A 192 6.49 -2.09 11.34
N PHE A 193 7.16 -1.07 11.86
CA PHE A 193 6.73 -0.43 13.11
C PHE A 193 5.95 0.88 12.90
N LEU A 194 6.16 1.59 11.79
CA LEU A 194 5.59 2.91 11.57
C LEU A 194 4.55 2.95 10.45
N THR A 195 4.36 1.87 9.70
CA THR A 195 3.38 1.82 8.60
C THR A 195 2.39 0.67 8.77
N SER A 196 1.27 0.75 8.07
CA SER A 196 0.26 -0.31 7.98
C SER A 196 0.48 -1.24 6.78
N LEU A 197 1.58 -1.07 6.04
CA LEU A 197 1.87 -1.84 4.84
C LEU A 197 2.20 -3.28 5.17
N SER A 198 1.61 -4.19 4.43
CA SER A 198 1.92 -5.61 4.54
C SER A 198 3.20 -5.97 3.77
N LEU A 199 3.93 -6.98 4.24
CA LEU A 199 5.10 -7.52 3.55
C LEU A 199 4.77 -8.05 2.15
N LYS A 200 3.50 -8.37 1.88
CA LYS A 200 3.00 -8.76 0.57
C LYS A 200 2.91 -7.57 -0.40
N GLU A 201 2.52 -6.40 0.08
CA GLU A 201 2.41 -5.19 -0.75
C GLU A 201 3.77 -4.71 -1.27
N ILE A 202 4.81 -4.84 -0.45
CA ILE A 202 6.20 -4.54 -0.84
C ILE A 202 6.87 -5.69 -1.60
N GLY A 203 6.17 -6.81 -1.85
CA GLY A 203 6.67 -7.95 -2.63
C GLY A 203 7.63 -8.88 -1.90
N LEU A 204 7.76 -8.77 -0.57
CA LEU A 204 8.62 -9.66 0.23
C LEU A 204 8.00 -11.05 0.38
N ILE A 205 6.67 -11.14 0.48
CA ILE A 205 5.91 -12.39 0.47
C ILE A 205 5.34 -12.59 -0.94
N PRO A 206 5.86 -13.58 -1.70
CA PRO A 206 5.42 -13.82 -3.07
C PRO A 206 4.00 -14.41 -3.14
N ASN A 207 3.36 -14.27 -4.30
CA ASN A 207 2.09 -14.92 -4.56
C ASN A 207 2.30 -16.39 -4.90
N PHE A 208 2.10 -17.28 -3.92
CA PHE A 208 2.34 -18.71 -4.05
C PHE A 208 1.51 -19.37 -5.17
N SER A 209 0.32 -18.87 -5.51
CA SER A 209 -0.51 -19.42 -6.59
C SER A 209 0.13 -19.25 -7.98
N ARG A 210 1.06 -18.28 -8.13
CA ARG A 210 1.74 -17.98 -9.39
C ARG A 210 3.23 -18.29 -9.37
N ILE A 211 3.74 -18.87 -8.28
CA ILE A 211 5.20 -19.01 -8.07
C ILE A 211 5.87 -19.80 -9.20
N LYS A 212 5.30 -20.90 -9.67
CA LYS A 212 5.87 -21.70 -10.77
C LYS A 212 6.00 -20.88 -12.06
N LYS A 213 4.99 -20.09 -12.39
CA LYS A 213 5.00 -19.22 -13.57
C LYS A 213 6.03 -18.11 -13.42
N ASN A 214 6.09 -17.48 -12.26
CA ASN A 214 7.05 -16.40 -11.98
C ASN A 214 8.49 -16.90 -12.06
N VAL A 215 8.79 -18.05 -11.45
CA VAL A 215 10.13 -18.67 -11.49
C VAL A 215 10.54 -19.00 -12.94
N LEU A 216 9.65 -19.63 -13.71
CA LEU A 216 9.95 -19.98 -15.11
C LEU A 216 10.20 -18.72 -15.95
N GLU A 217 9.34 -17.71 -15.83
CA GLU A 217 9.49 -16.43 -16.54
C GLU A 217 10.80 -15.73 -16.17
N THR A 218 11.13 -15.65 -14.88
CA THR A 218 12.36 -15.03 -14.39
C THR A 218 13.59 -15.78 -14.90
N PHE A 219 13.56 -17.12 -14.88
CA PHE A 219 14.63 -17.94 -15.38
C PHE A 219 14.86 -17.74 -16.90
N CYS A 220 13.79 -17.68 -17.69
CA CYS A 220 13.88 -17.42 -19.13
C CYS A 220 14.48 -16.02 -19.40
N ILE A 221 14.07 -14.99 -18.65
CA ILE A 221 14.61 -13.64 -18.79
C ILE A 221 16.10 -13.64 -18.39
N ALA A 222 16.47 -14.26 -17.27
CA ALA A 222 17.84 -14.37 -16.81
C ALA A 222 18.72 -15.05 -17.85
N LEU A 223 18.29 -16.17 -18.41
CA LEU A 223 19.00 -16.89 -19.46
C LEU A 223 19.22 -16.03 -20.70
N THR A 224 18.16 -15.30 -21.13
CA THR A 224 18.24 -14.41 -22.29
C THR A 224 19.24 -13.28 -22.07
N VAL A 225 19.17 -12.58 -20.92
CA VAL A 225 20.08 -11.49 -20.60
C VAL A 225 21.51 -11.99 -20.44
N CYS A 226 21.73 -13.12 -19.77
CA CYS A 226 23.05 -13.73 -19.64
C CYS A 226 23.64 -14.13 -21.01
N ALA A 227 22.82 -14.68 -21.90
CA ALA A 227 23.27 -15.02 -23.26
C ALA A 227 23.65 -13.75 -24.05
N LEU A 228 22.91 -12.67 -23.93
CA LEU A 228 23.25 -11.38 -24.57
C LEU A 228 24.55 -10.79 -24.00
N LEU A 229 24.79 -10.89 -22.69
CA LEU A 229 26.04 -10.46 -22.07
C LEU A 229 27.24 -11.27 -22.59
N LEU A 230 27.11 -12.59 -22.66
CA LEU A 230 28.15 -13.45 -23.23
C LEU A 230 28.41 -13.15 -24.70
N LEU A 231 27.36 -13.00 -25.50
CA LEU A 231 27.48 -12.64 -26.92
C LEU A 231 28.18 -11.29 -27.11
N SER A 232 27.82 -10.28 -26.31
CA SER A 232 28.46 -8.96 -26.35
C SER A 232 29.97 -9.06 -26.03
N LYS A 233 30.34 -9.90 -25.03
CA LYS A 233 31.74 -10.16 -24.70
C LYS A 233 32.51 -10.81 -25.86
N VAL A 234 31.90 -11.82 -26.52
CA VAL A 234 32.46 -12.47 -27.70
C VAL A 234 32.70 -11.46 -28.83
N ILE A 235 31.69 -10.67 -29.17
CA ILE A 235 31.77 -9.64 -30.22
C ILE A 235 32.91 -8.66 -29.92
N LEU A 236 32.97 -8.10 -28.71
CA LEU A 236 34.00 -7.16 -28.31
C LEU A 236 35.40 -7.77 -28.42
N THR A 237 35.54 -9.05 -28.05
CA THR A 237 36.83 -9.77 -28.18
C THR A 237 37.21 -9.97 -29.64
N LEU A 238 36.27 -10.32 -30.53
CA LEU A 238 36.52 -10.49 -31.97
C LEU A 238 36.89 -9.18 -32.66
N VAL A 239 36.31 -8.05 -32.23
CA VAL A 239 36.67 -6.71 -32.72
C VAL A 239 38.02 -6.21 -32.16
N GLY A 240 38.66 -6.98 -31.28
CA GLY A 240 39.95 -6.61 -30.69
C GLY A 240 39.90 -5.72 -29.45
N ILE A 241 38.68 -5.44 -28.93
CA ILE A 241 38.49 -4.67 -27.70
C ILE A 241 38.63 -5.58 -26.48
N ARG A 242 39.77 -5.50 -25.81
CA ARG A 242 40.05 -6.26 -24.58
C ARG A 242 39.70 -5.42 -23.36
N ILE A 243 38.57 -5.75 -22.68
CA ILE A 243 38.11 -5.04 -21.48
C ILE A 243 38.73 -5.64 -20.22
N LYS A 244 39.02 -6.96 -20.19
CA LYS A 244 39.56 -7.68 -19.04
C LYS A 244 40.60 -8.69 -19.49
N LYS A 245 41.62 -8.95 -18.64
CA LYS A 245 42.71 -9.89 -18.94
C LYS A 245 42.20 -11.32 -19.19
N TYR A 246 41.24 -11.76 -18.38
CA TYR A 246 40.63 -13.07 -18.51
C TYR A 246 39.26 -12.95 -19.20
N PHE A 247 38.84 -13.96 -19.94
CA PHE A 247 37.54 -13.97 -20.61
C PHE A 247 36.37 -13.96 -19.56
N ILE A 248 36.50 -14.78 -18.51
CA ILE A 248 35.61 -14.81 -17.36
C ILE A 248 36.48 -14.71 -16.10
N GLY A 249 36.15 -13.79 -15.22
CA GLY A 249 36.70 -13.66 -13.86
C GLY A 249 35.67 -13.87 -12.79
N GLY A 250 36.08 -13.79 -11.53
CA GLY A 250 35.21 -13.91 -10.38
C GLY A 250 35.55 -15.10 -9.48
N SER A 251 34.91 -15.17 -8.30
CA SER A 251 35.09 -16.26 -7.35
C SER A 251 33.71 -16.75 -6.85
N PRO A 252 33.57 -18.03 -6.46
CA PRO A 252 32.32 -18.55 -5.87
C PRO A 252 31.90 -17.79 -4.60
N GLU A 253 32.87 -17.41 -3.77
CA GLU A 253 32.65 -16.63 -2.55
C GLU A 253 32.04 -15.26 -2.87
N GLY A 254 32.55 -14.58 -3.92
CA GLY A 254 31.96 -13.33 -4.41
C GLY A 254 30.53 -13.50 -4.92
N ALA A 255 30.20 -14.65 -5.52
CA ALA A 255 28.84 -14.93 -5.99
C ALA A 255 27.82 -15.02 -4.84
N TYR A 256 28.19 -15.71 -3.74
CA TYR A 256 27.30 -15.85 -2.58
C TYR A 256 27.08 -14.52 -1.85
N SER A 257 28.15 -13.75 -1.61
CA SER A 257 28.03 -12.44 -0.97
C SER A 257 27.20 -11.47 -1.84
N TYR A 258 27.36 -11.52 -3.15
CA TYR A 258 26.61 -10.67 -4.07
C TYR A 258 25.12 -11.04 -4.14
N LEU A 259 24.73 -12.29 -3.91
CA LEU A 259 23.32 -12.68 -3.82
C LEU A 259 22.60 -11.92 -2.71
N PHE A 260 23.21 -11.84 -1.53
CA PHE A 260 22.64 -11.10 -0.40
C PHE A 260 22.56 -9.59 -0.72
N THR A 261 23.64 -9.02 -1.24
CA THR A 261 23.67 -7.60 -1.65
C THR A 261 22.63 -7.29 -2.73
N ALA A 262 22.45 -8.15 -3.73
CA ALA A 262 21.44 -8.00 -4.76
C ALA A 262 20.02 -8.01 -4.17
N PHE A 263 19.74 -8.90 -3.21
CA PHE A 263 18.45 -8.92 -2.53
C PHE A 263 18.18 -7.61 -1.79
N ILE A 264 19.15 -7.11 -1.03
CA ILE A 264 19.05 -5.84 -0.31
C ILE A 264 18.82 -4.66 -1.26
N GLN A 265 19.55 -4.62 -2.37
CA GLN A 265 19.39 -3.59 -3.39
C GLN A 265 17.99 -3.63 -4.05
N GLU A 266 17.47 -4.82 -4.34
CA GLU A 266 16.12 -4.93 -4.90
C GLU A 266 15.04 -4.61 -3.87
N PHE A 267 15.23 -4.96 -2.60
CA PHE A 267 14.34 -4.52 -1.54
C PHE A 267 14.24 -2.99 -1.50
N LEU A 268 15.36 -2.28 -1.50
CA LEU A 268 15.38 -0.81 -1.53
C LEU A 268 14.77 -0.26 -2.82
N ALA A 269 15.20 -0.77 -3.97
CA ALA A 269 14.78 -0.24 -5.25
C ALA A 269 13.31 -0.55 -5.55
N ARG A 270 12.87 -1.80 -5.42
CA ARG A 270 11.51 -2.23 -5.82
C ARG A 270 10.53 -2.15 -4.67
N GLY A 271 10.89 -2.74 -3.52
CA GLY A 271 10.04 -2.77 -2.33
C GLY A 271 9.76 -1.37 -1.78
N VAL A 272 10.80 -0.55 -1.67
CA VAL A 272 10.71 0.79 -1.07
C VAL A 272 10.46 1.86 -2.14
N ILE A 273 11.45 2.15 -3.00
CA ILE A 273 11.42 3.35 -3.87
C ILE A 273 10.33 3.22 -4.94
N GLN A 274 10.34 2.14 -5.75
CA GLN A 274 9.40 1.99 -6.87
C GLN A 274 7.95 1.94 -6.38
N THR A 275 7.70 1.22 -5.27
CA THR A 275 6.36 1.10 -4.69
C THR A 275 5.88 2.44 -4.12
N SER A 276 6.74 3.18 -3.41
CA SER A 276 6.40 4.50 -2.85
C SER A 276 6.14 5.53 -3.95
N VAL A 277 7.05 5.65 -4.93
CA VAL A 277 6.89 6.59 -6.06
C VAL A 277 5.58 6.33 -6.80
N LYS A 278 5.29 5.07 -7.14
CA LYS A 278 4.06 4.68 -7.81
C LYS A 278 2.81 5.07 -7.00
N SER A 279 2.82 4.84 -5.69
CA SER A 279 1.66 5.09 -4.83
C SER A 279 1.43 6.58 -4.56
N LEU A 280 2.49 7.38 -4.51
CA LEU A 280 2.40 8.82 -4.34
C LEU A 280 2.02 9.55 -5.63
N MET A 281 2.39 9.00 -6.79
CA MET A 281 2.11 9.62 -8.10
C MET A 281 0.78 9.13 -8.67
N ARG A 282 -0.30 9.89 -8.48
CA ARG A 282 -1.64 9.60 -9.01
C ARG A 282 -1.83 10.10 -10.45
N VAL A 283 -0.97 9.63 -11.35
CA VAL A 283 -1.05 10.00 -12.77
C VAL A 283 -1.35 8.77 -13.63
N LYS A 284 -1.85 9.00 -14.85
CA LYS A 284 -2.21 7.93 -15.80
C LYS A 284 -1.09 6.90 -16.01
N TYR A 285 0.17 7.32 -15.96
CA TYR A 285 1.36 6.49 -16.22
C TYR A 285 2.19 6.23 -14.97
N GLN A 286 1.57 6.16 -13.79
CA GLN A 286 2.26 5.99 -12.50
C GLN A 286 3.22 4.79 -12.46
N LYS A 287 2.89 3.66 -13.13
CA LYS A 287 3.77 2.48 -13.19
C LYS A 287 5.07 2.77 -13.93
N GLN A 288 4.95 3.40 -15.11
CA GLN A 288 6.09 3.75 -15.96
C GLN A 288 6.98 4.79 -15.27
N PHE A 289 6.38 5.78 -14.63
CA PHE A 289 7.12 6.76 -13.82
C PHE A 289 7.86 6.11 -12.65
N GLY A 290 7.21 5.21 -11.92
CA GLY A 290 7.84 4.47 -10.84
C GLY A 290 9.04 3.66 -11.32
N ILE A 291 8.90 2.93 -12.43
CA ILE A 291 9.99 2.16 -13.03
C ILE A 291 11.13 3.09 -13.46
N LEU A 292 10.83 4.14 -14.23
CA LEU A 292 11.84 5.03 -14.80
C LEU A 292 12.63 5.76 -13.71
N LEU A 293 11.93 6.40 -12.77
CA LEU A 293 12.58 7.18 -11.70
C LEU A 293 13.43 6.30 -10.80
N THR A 294 12.92 5.12 -10.42
CA THR A 294 13.69 4.16 -9.63
C THR A 294 14.91 3.65 -10.39
N SER A 295 14.77 3.37 -11.68
CA SER A 295 15.88 2.89 -12.50
C SER A 295 16.96 3.93 -12.70
N LEU A 296 16.58 5.19 -12.86
CA LEU A 296 17.55 6.30 -12.92
C LEU A 296 18.30 6.47 -11.60
N LEU A 297 17.59 6.44 -10.47
CA LEU A 297 18.22 6.53 -9.15
C LEU A 297 19.15 5.35 -8.89
N PHE A 298 18.69 4.13 -9.22
CA PHE A 298 19.50 2.92 -9.11
C PHE A 298 20.79 3.00 -9.96
N ALA A 299 20.68 3.49 -11.19
CA ALA A 299 21.83 3.68 -12.07
C ALA A 299 22.81 4.71 -11.50
N LEU A 300 22.32 5.86 -11.01
CA LEU A 300 23.16 6.90 -10.40
C LEU A 300 23.94 6.39 -9.18
N MET A 301 23.38 5.49 -8.40
CA MET A 301 24.08 4.85 -7.28
C MET A 301 25.27 3.97 -7.75
N HIS A 302 25.28 3.57 -9.02
CA HIS A 302 26.37 2.80 -9.64
C HIS A 302 27.43 3.66 -10.37
N LEU A 303 27.24 4.99 -10.40
CA LEU A 303 28.19 5.91 -11.02
C LEU A 303 29.64 5.79 -10.48
N PRO A 304 29.87 5.51 -9.17
CA PRO A 304 31.24 5.31 -8.66
C PRO A 304 32.01 4.17 -9.31
N PHE A 305 31.32 3.21 -9.95
CA PHE A 305 31.94 2.10 -10.70
C PHE A 305 32.22 2.45 -12.16
N GLY A 306 31.88 3.66 -12.60
CA GLY A 306 32.14 4.18 -13.95
C GLY A 306 30.85 4.31 -14.80
N PHE A 307 30.91 5.18 -15.81
CA PHE A 307 29.78 5.53 -16.66
C PHE A 307 29.17 4.32 -17.40
N ILE A 308 30.02 3.43 -17.96
CA ILE A 308 29.54 2.23 -18.67
C ILE A 308 28.79 1.30 -17.74
N PHE A 309 29.29 1.13 -16.51
CA PHE A 309 28.61 0.32 -15.49
C PHE A 309 27.26 0.92 -15.11
N MET A 310 27.20 2.23 -14.91
CA MET A 310 25.97 2.96 -14.64
C MET A 310 24.92 2.75 -15.74
N VAL A 311 25.31 2.84 -17.01
CA VAL A 311 24.40 2.60 -18.16
C VAL A 311 23.90 1.15 -18.17
N GLY A 312 24.78 0.17 -17.95
CA GLY A 312 24.39 -1.23 -17.80
C GLY A 312 23.39 -1.45 -16.64
N ALA A 313 23.65 -0.84 -15.50
CA ALA A 313 22.77 -0.88 -14.34
C ALA A 313 21.39 -0.24 -14.64
N LEU A 314 21.33 0.84 -15.44
CA LEU A 314 20.08 1.44 -15.90
C LEU A 314 19.22 0.43 -16.67
N PHE A 315 19.79 -0.21 -17.69
CA PHE A 315 19.05 -1.17 -18.52
C PHE A 315 18.58 -2.39 -17.71
N LEU A 316 19.46 -2.95 -16.86
CA LEU A 316 19.07 -4.03 -15.97
C LEU A 316 17.95 -3.60 -15.03
N SER A 317 18.05 -2.41 -14.45
CA SER A 317 17.03 -1.88 -13.53
C SER A 317 15.69 -1.64 -14.21
N LEU A 318 15.64 -1.22 -15.46
CA LEU A 318 14.39 -1.11 -16.22
C LEU A 318 13.71 -2.49 -16.40
N ILE A 319 14.48 -3.52 -16.73
CA ILE A 319 13.97 -4.90 -16.85
C ILE A 319 13.42 -5.38 -15.50
N LEU A 320 14.18 -5.20 -14.42
CA LEU A 320 13.80 -5.57 -13.07
C LEU A 320 12.53 -4.82 -12.60
N GLY A 321 12.44 -3.52 -12.90
CA GLY A 321 11.27 -2.71 -12.57
C GLY A 321 10.00 -3.19 -13.25
N TYR A 322 10.10 -3.57 -14.52
CA TYR A 322 8.98 -4.16 -15.26
C TYR A 322 8.59 -5.54 -14.71
N LEU A 323 9.58 -6.39 -14.42
CA LEU A 323 9.37 -7.71 -13.82
C LEU A 323 8.65 -7.58 -12.47
N TYR A 324 9.11 -6.67 -11.61
CA TYR A 324 8.49 -6.40 -10.32
C TYR A 324 7.03 -5.93 -10.44
N GLU A 325 6.72 -5.01 -11.37
CA GLU A 325 5.32 -4.58 -11.57
C GLU A 325 4.41 -5.72 -12.00
N ARG A 326 4.94 -6.69 -12.73
CA ARG A 326 4.19 -7.85 -13.23
C ARG A 326 4.00 -8.94 -12.19
N GLN A 327 5.05 -9.25 -11.42
CA GLN A 327 5.08 -10.39 -10.51
C GLN A 327 4.81 -10.01 -9.04
N LYS A 328 5.17 -8.79 -8.63
CA LYS A 328 5.17 -8.32 -7.24
C LYS A 328 5.96 -9.28 -6.33
N ASP A 329 7.15 -9.65 -6.77
CA ASP A 329 8.00 -10.65 -6.13
C ASP A 329 9.45 -10.16 -6.13
N LEU A 330 9.96 -9.85 -4.93
CA LEU A 330 11.34 -9.39 -4.73
C LEU A 330 12.38 -10.50 -4.96
N TRP A 331 12.01 -11.76 -4.67
CA TRP A 331 12.93 -12.89 -4.83
C TRP A 331 13.29 -13.14 -6.30
N SER A 332 12.29 -13.03 -7.17
CA SER A 332 12.47 -13.08 -8.62
C SER A 332 13.40 -11.96 -9.11
N CYS A 333 13.21 -10.73 -8.61
CA CYS A 333 14.06 -9.60 -8.96
C CYS A 333 15.48 -9.78 -8.44
N ALA A 334 15.64 -10.23 -7.18
CA ALA A 334 16.96 -10.48 -6.60
C ALA A 334 17.73 -11.58 -7.34
N PHE A 335 17.06 -12.66 -7.75
CA PHE A 335 17.67 -13.71 -8.55
C PHE A 335 18.13 -13.21 -9.93
N LEU A 336 17.29 -12.44 -10.62
CA LEU A 336 17.63 -11.87 -11.91
C LEU A 336 18.79 -10.86 -11.78
N HIS A 337 18.75 -10.01 -10.77
CA HIS A 337 19.83 -9.05 -10.48
C HIS A 337 21.13 -9.77 -10.18
N TRP A 338 21.10 -10.75 -9.27
CA TRP A 338 22.25 -11.56 -8.92
C TRP A 338 22.87 -12.24 -10.13
N SER A 339 22.10 -12.98 -10.90
CA SER A 339 22.60 -13.78 -12.03
C SER A 339 23.19 -12.90 -13.14
N CYS A 340 22.49 -11.85 -13.55
CA CYS A 340 22.93 -10.96 -14.63
C CYS A 340 24.01 -9.98 -14.16
N GLY A 341 23.87 -9.41 -12.96
CA GLY A 341 24.83 -8.45 -12.40
C GLY A 341 26.17 -9.11 -12.09
N TYR A 342 26.15 -10.28 -11.43
CA TYR A 342 27.39 -11.00 -11.14
C TYR A 342 28.11 -11.45 -12.43
N LEU A 343 27.36 -11.97 -13.41
CA LEU A 343 27.96 -12.34 -14.71
C LEU A 343 28.54 -11.11 -15.40
N ALA A 344 27.90 -9.98 -15.42
CA ALA A 344 28.42 -8.74 -16.00
C ALA A 344 29.73 -8.31 -15.32
N MET A 345 29.78 -8.39 -13.97
CA MET A 345 31.03 -8.13 -13.23
C MET A 345 32.16 -9.10 -13.61
N CYS A 346 31.85 -10.39 -13.78
CA CYS A 346 32.84 -11.39 -14.19
C CYS A 346 33.33 -11.17 -15.61
N LEU A 347 32.52 -10.67 -16.52
CA LEU A 347 32.84 -10.49 -17.93
C LEU A 347 33.55 -9.16 -18.23
N PHE A 348 33.13 -8.07 -17.58
CA PHE A 348 33.51 -6.72 -18.02
C PHE A 348 34.26 -5.91 -16.96
N PHE A 349 34.15 -6.26 -15.68
CA PHE A 349 34.72 -5.51 -14.55
C PHE A 349 35.50 -6.40 -13.61
#